data_575bbafddf5cc5c6d9111ac538105849
#
_entry.id   575bbafddf5cc5c6d9111ac538105849
#
_cell.length_a   1.000
_cell.length_b   1.000
_cell.length_c   1.000
_cell.angle_alpha   90.00
_cell.angle_beta   90.00
_cell.angle_gamma   90.00
#
_symmetry.space_group_name_H-M   'P 1'
#
loop_
_entity.id
_entity.type
_entity.pdbx_description
1 polymer ?
#
loop_
_entity_poly.entity_id
_entity_poly.type
_entity_poly.pdbx_seq_one_letter_code
_entity_poly.pdbx_strand_id
1 'polypeptide(L)'
;MSVPDISIRLEVLPGDSVAEQIGNAKAFGFDAIALPGRFKDRWIRQLRECLANAPLPMASISLGFVHSLLSPDRSRRIECRDSLLRLLDLCSEFGAKLLNIPPCLIQDNPVQILDAGGFDSVNDRLDDLLFEQLPGIGDEAAARDVLFLLEPVNKYESQYMNSIADAARIVRRLGHPAIAATADFFHMQMEELHTDAALAAALPSIRHVHVAENTRVEPGPGAMDYRPGFQALKAGGYSGLIELECRYLSGPAASVLPRSANYLRELWER
;
A
#
# COMPACT_ATOMS: atom_id res chain seq x y z
N MET A 1 -6.02 3.83 -23.00
CA MET A 1 -6.04 4.42 -21.64
C MET A 1 -4.72 5.13 -21.40
N SER A 2 -4.72 6.25 -20.65
CA SER A 2 -3.49 6.90 -20.22
C SER A 2 -2.67 5.97 -19.32
N VAL A 3 -1.34 6.16 -19.32
CA VAL A 3 -0.47 5.50 -18.34
C VAL A 3 -0.86 6.00 -16.94
N PRO A 4 -1.00 5.14 -15.94
CA PRO A 4 -1.19 5.56 -14.55
C PRO A 4 0.00 6.37 -14.04
N ASP A 5 -0.25 7.26 -13.08
CA ASP A 5 0.83 7.93 -12.38
C ASP A 5 1.68 6.90 -11.60
N ILE A 6 2.99 7.10 -11.61
CA ILE A 6 3.94 6.24 -10.91
C ILE A 6 4.51 7.00 -9.72
N SER A 7 4.28 6.48 -8.52
CA SER A 7 4.88 6.99 -7.29
C SER A 7 6.07 6.16 -6.85
N ILE A 8 6.87 6.74 -5.96
CA ILE A 8 8.03 6.09 -5.36
C ILE A 8 8.10 6.40 -3.86
N ARG A 9 8.54 5.44 -3.08
CA ARG A 9 8.76 5.63 -1.66
C ARG A 9 9.92 6.58 -1.38
N LEU A 10 9.66 7.53 -0.48
CA LEU A 10 10.62 8.57 -0.11
C LEU A 10 11.95 7.98 0.41
N GLU A 11 11.89 6.87 1.14
CA GLU A 11 13.05 6.29 1.83
C GLU A 11 14.15 5.75 0.90
N VAL A 12 13.80 5.41 -0.35
CA VAL A 12 14.78 4.87 -1.31
C VAL A 12 15.41 5.96 -2.18
N LEU A 13 14.94 7.18 -2.04
CA LEU A 13 15.45 8.32 -2.81
C LEU A 13 16.73 8.88 -2.19
N PRO A 14 17.78 9.18 -2.99
CA PRO A 14 18.95 9.89 -2.53
C PRO A 14 18.61 11.35 -2.21
N GLY A 15 19.37 11.94 -1.29
CA GLY A 15 19.26 13.34 -0.89
C GLY A 15 19.46 13.54 0.60
N ASP A 16 20.04 14.66 0.99
CA ASP A 16 20.32 15.03 2.38
C ASP A 16 19.09 15.66 3.07
N SER A 17 18.08 16.07 2.27
CA SER A 17 16.84 16.63 2.74
C SER A 17 15.63 16.05 1.97
N VAL A 18 14.44 16.16 2.59
CA VAL A 18 13.19 15.73 1.94
C VAL A 18 12.93 16.51 0.65
N ALA A 19 13.22 17.81 0.61
CA ALA A 19 13.07 18.62 -0.60
C ALA A 19 13.97 18.12 -1.76
N GLU A 20 15.20 17.75 -1.45
CA GLU A 20 16.12 17.18 -2.44
C GLU A 20 15.67 15.80 -2.91
N GLN A 21 15.21 14.94 -1.99
CA GLN A 21 14.65 13.62 -2.33
C GLN A 21 13.45 13.75 -3.30
N ILE A 22 12.52 14.67 -3.03
CA ILE A 22 11.37 14.92 -3.91
C ILE A 22 11.83 15.49 -5.28
N GLY A 23 12.83 16.38 -5.28
CA GLY A 23 13.44 16.90 -6.51
C GLY A 23 14.06 15.80 -7.36
N ASN A 24 14.78 14.88 -6.72
CA ASN A 24 15.38 13.70 -7.37
C ASN A 24 14.31 12.75 -7.93
N ALA A 25 13.22 12.51 -7.18
CA ALA A 25 12.10 11.70 -7.71
C ALA A 25 11.56 12.27 -9.03
N LYS A 26 11.32 13.59 -9.07
CA LYS A 26 10.88 14.25 -10.30
C LYS A 26 11.89 14.11 -11.43
N ALA A 27 13.17 14.33 -11.15
CA ALA A 27 14.25 14.19 -12.13
C ALA A 27 14.39 12.75 -12.66
N PHE A 28 14.04 11.74 -11.84
CA PHE A 28 14.03 10.32 -12.21
C PHE A 28 12.76 9.90 -12.95
N GLY A 29 11.80 10.81 -13.13
CA GLY A 29 10.60 10.56 -13.93
C GLY A 29 9.41 9.99 -13.15
N PHE A 30 9.36 10.15 -11.85
CA PHE A 30 8.18 9.80 -11.04
C PHE A 30 7.17 10.95 -11.03
N ASP A 31 5.91 10.61 -10.77
CA ASP A 31 4.77 11.54 -10.82
C ASP A 31 4.30 11.92 -9.41
N ALA A 32 4.59 11.11 -8.39
CA ALA A 32 4.19 11.33 -7.01
C ALA A 32 5.14 10.67 -6.00
N ILE A 33 4.98 11.02 -4.73
CA ILE A 33 5.75 10.48 -3.60
C ILE A 33 4.86 9.66 -2.69
N ALA A 34 5.32 8.48 -2.33
CA ALA A 34 4.78 7.67 -1.24
C ALA A 34 5.56 7.92 0.04
N LEU A 35 4.86 8.16 1.14
CA LEU A 35 5.44 8.50 2.42
C LEU A 35 5.46 7.30 3.36
N PRO A 36 6.53 7.11 4.15
CA PRO A 36 6.51 6.11 5.21
C PRO A 36 5.67 6.58 6.39
N GLY A 37 4.73 5.78 6.86
CA GLY A 37 3.96 6.12 8.05
C GLY A 37 4.78 6.10 9.36
N ARG A 38 5.95 5.46 9.34
CA ARG A 38 6.93 5.49 10.44
C ARG A 38 7.82 6.72 10.32
N PHE A 39 7.22 7.89 10.46
CA PHE A 39 7.95 9.14 10.36
C PHE A 39 8.93 9.33 11.52
N LYS A 40 10.12 9.86 11.17
CA LYS A 40 10.95 10.55 12.15
C LYS A 40 10.48 11.99 12.26
N ASP A 41 10.49 12.59 13.44
CA ASP A 41 10.03 13.98 13.65
C ASP A 41 10.69 14.99 12.70
N ARG A 42 11.97 14.73 12.34
CA ARG A 42 12.67 15.56 11.36
C ARG A 42 12.02 15.55 9.98
N TRP A 43 11.46 14.41 9.53
CA TRP A 43 10.81 14.30 8.23
C TRP A 43 9.49 15.05 8.19
N ILE A 44 8.70 14.96 9.26
CA ILE A 44 7.46 15.72 9.37
C ILE A 44 7.75 17.23 9.28
N ARG A 45 8.77 17.73 10.00
CA ARG A 45 9.16 19.14 9.92
C ARG A 45 9.61 19.52 8.51
N GLN A 46 10.53 18.76 7.91
CA GLN A 46 11.02 19.04 6.57
C GLN A 46 9.92 18.97 5.50
N LEU A 47 8.97 18.02 5.62
CA LEU A 47 7.79 17.99 4.75
C LEU A 47 6.96 19.26 4.88
N ARG A 48 6.64 19.70 6.09
CA ARG A 48 5.91 20.94 6.33
C ARG A 48 6.61 22.15 5.72
N GLU A 49 7.93 22.22 5.81
CA GLU A 49 8.73 23.32 5.27
C GLU A 49 8.76 23.34 3.73
N CYS A 50 8.76 22.19 3.08
CA CYS A 50 8.90 22.10 1.62
C CYS A 50 7.59 21.86 0.87
N LEU A 51 6.51 21.45 1.53
CA LEU A 51 5.28 20.95 0.89
C LEU A 51 4.67 21.93 -0.11
N ALA A 52 4.59 23.22 0.26
CA ALA A 52 3.99 24.25 -0.60
C ALA A 52 4.72 24.44 -1.94
N ASN A 53 6.00 24.08 -2.00
CA ASN A 53 6.86 24.19 -3.19
C ASN A 53 7.34 22.84 -3.69
N ALA A 54 6.78 21.74 -3.17
CA ALA A 54 7.16 20.40 -3.59
C ALA A 54 6.82 20.20 -5.08
N PRO A 55 7.79 19.76 -5.91
CA PRO A 55 7.56 19.60 -7.33
C PRO A 55 6.70 18.39 -7.70
N LEU A 56 6.40 17.51 -6.73
CA LEU A 56 5.52 16.35 -6.86
C LEU A 56 4.54 16.29 -5.70
N PRO A 57 3.31 15.81 -5.92
CA PRO A 57 2.33 15.58 -4.85
C PRO A 57 2.72 14.40 -3.97
N MET A 58 2.22 14.41 -2.73
CA MET A 58 2.22 13.24 -1.86
C MET A 58 0.99 12.38 -2.21
N ALA A 59 1.20 11.10 -2.53
CA ALA A 59 0.13 10.23 -3.02
C ALA A 59 -0.43 9.31 -1.93
N SER A 60 0.44 8.68 -1.18
CA SER A 60 0.11 7.65 -0.20
C SER A 60 0.92 7.79 1.08
N ILE A 61 0.38 7.24 2.16
CA ILE A 61 1.12 6.89 3.37
C ILE A 61 0.97 5.38 3.60
N SER A 62 2.06 4.68 3.89
CA SER A 62 2.05 3.24 4.13
C SER A 62 2.63 2.89 5.49
N LEU A 63 1.98 1.96 6.21
CA LEU A 63 2.40 1.51 7.54
C LEU A 63 2.34 2.61 8.62
N GLY A 64 3.09 2.46 9.72
CA GLY A 64 3.25 3.47 10.77
C GLY A 64 2.27 3.35 11.94
N PHE A 65 1.31 2.46 11.86
CA PHE A 65 0.43 2.12 12.98
C PHE A 65 1.14 1.28 14.03
N VAL A 66 0.58 1.23 15.24
CA VAL A 66 1.04 0.37 16.33
C VAL A 66 0.05 -0.78 16.53
N HIS A 67 0.54 -1.92 16.99
CA HIS A 67 -0.27 -3.12 17.22
C HIS A 67 -1.00 -3.61 15.95
N SER A 68 -2.18 -4.21 16.11
CA SER A 68 -3.01 -4.71 15.01
C SER A 68 -4.49 -4.55 15.36
N LEU A 69 -5.30 -4.24 14.34
CA LEU A 69 -6.77 -4.28 14.44
C LEU A 69 -7.29 -5.68 14.79
N LEU A 70 -6.47 -6.71 14.59
CA LEU A 70 -6.78 -8.11 14.87
C LEU A 70 -6.24 -8.59 16.22
N SER A 71 -5.69 -7.70 17.05
CA SER A 71 -5.23 -8.10 18.39
C SER A 71 -6.37 -8.69 19.20
N PRO A 72 -6.18 -9.83 19.92
CA PRO A 72 -7.14 -10.34 20.87
C PRO A 72 -7.40 -9.36 22.01
N ASP A 73 -6.41 -8.53 22.34
CA ASP A 73 -6.51 -7.50 23.37
C ASP A 73 -7.22 -6.25 22.84
N ARG A 74 -8.38 -5.93 23.41
CA ARG A 74 -9.18 -4.76 23.02
C ARG A 74 -8.42 -3.45 23.21
N SER A 75 -7.58 -3.31 24.25
CA SER A 75 -6.82 -2.07 24.47
C SER A 75 -5.83 -1.82 23.33
N ARG A 76 -5.15 -2.86 22.84
CA ARG A 76 -4.25 -2.78 21.70
C ARG A 76 -4.98 -2.46 20.39
N ARG A 77 -6.21 -2.96 20.21
CA ARG A 77 -7.02 -2.57 19.04
C ARG A 77 -7.38 -1.09 19.08
N ILE A 78 -7.70 -0.54 20.27
CA ILE A 78 -7.97 0.90 20.45
C ILE A 78 -6.71 1.72 20.10
N GLU A 79 -5.55 1.34 20.64
CA GLU A 79 -4.28 2.03 20.35
C GLU A 79 -3.93 1.95 18.85
N CYS A 80 -4.18 0.82 18.22
CA CYS A 80 -4.03 0.66 16.78
C CYS A 80 -4.92 1.64 16.03
N ARG A 81 -6.23 1.65 16.33
CA ARG A 81 -7.19 2.58 15.73
C ARG A 81 -6.76 4.04 15.91
N ASP A 82 -6.38 4.44 17.11
CA ASP A 82 -5.94 5.81 17.39
C ASP A 82 -4.69 6.20 16.59
N SER A 83 -3.77 5.23 16.37
CA SER A 83 -2.62 5.45 15.52
C SER A 83 -2.99 5.59 14.04
N LEU A 84 -3.98 4.84 13.56
CA LEU A 84 -4.52 4.96 12.21
C LEU A 84 -5.21 6.31 11.98
N LEU A 85 -5.97 6.82 12.97
CA LEU A 85 -6.57 8.15 12.88
C LEU A 85 -5.52 9.26 12.76
N ARG A 86 -4.41 9.15 13.52
CA ARG A 86 -3.28 10.09 13.36
C ARG A 86 -2.63 10.00 11.97
N LEU A 87 -2.54 8.81 11.37
CA LEU A 87 -2.04 8.67 10.00
C LEU A 87 -3.00 9.27 8.98
N LEU A 88 -4.32 9.15 9.18
CA LEU A 88 -5.32 9.83 8.35
C LEU A 88 -5.21 11.36 8.46
N ASP A 89 -4.93 11.90 9.67
CA ASP A 89 -4.66 13.33 9.84
C ASP A 89 -3.41 13.76 9.06
N LEU A 90 -2.34 12.96 9.07
CA LEU A 90 -1.14 13.23 8.26
C LEU A 90 -1.41 13.11 6.75
N CYS A 91 -2.24 12.16 6.32
CA CYS A 91 -2.68 12.09 4.93
C CYS A 91 -3.35 13.41 4.51
N SER A 92 -4.31 13.88 5.30
CA SER A 92 -5.00 15.16 5.04
C SER A 92 -4.04 16.33 5.06
N GLU A 93 -3.13 16.41 6.04
CA GLU A 93 -2.14 17.48 6.18
C GLU A 93 -1.20 17.55 4.96
N PHE A 94 -0.74 16.42 4.48
CA PHE A 94 0.22 16.35 3.36
C PHE A 94 -0.45 16.22 1.99
N GLY A 95 -1.78 16.14 1.93
CA GLY A 95 -2.53 16.00 0.68
C GLY A 95 -2.50 14.59 0.09
N ALA A 96 -2.00 13.59 0.84
CA ALA A 96 -2.03 12.19 0.42
C ALA A 96 -3.46 11.66 0.42
N LYS A 97 -3.83 10.92 -0.63
CA LYS A 97 -5.20 10.41 -0.80
C LYS A 97 -5.36 8.95 -0.41
N LEU A 98 -4.27 8.26 -0.10
CA LEU A 98 -4.24 6.83 0.15
C LEU A 98 -3.53 6.56 1.47
N LEU A 99 -4.16 5.79 2.36
CA LEU A 99 -3.53 5.21 3.54
C LEU A 99 -3.51 3.69 3.38
N ASN A 100 -2.32 3.12 3.16
CA ASN A 100 -2.14 1.70 2.86
C ASN A 100 -1.70 0.92 4.10
N ILE A 101 -2.48 -0.09 4.48
CA ILE A 101 -2.32 -0.82 5.74
C ILE A 101 -2.50 -2.34 5.52
N PRO A 102 -1.50 -3.17 5.79
CA PRO A 102 -1.71 -4.58 6.01
C PRO A 102 -2.44 -4.78 7.36
N PRO A 103 -3.55 -5.54 7.41
CA PRO A 103 -4.36 -5.67 8.64
C PRO A 103 -3.62 -6.36 9.78
N CYS A 104 -2.62 -7.17 9.44
CA CYS A 104 -1.82 -7.92 10.41
C CYS A 104 -0.40 -8.12 9.88
N LEU A 105 0.59 -7.95 10.75
CA LEU A 105 1.98 -8.31 10.49
C LEU A 105 2.48 -9.22 11.62
N ILE A 106 3.15 -10.31 11.28
CA ILE A 106 3.65 -11.30 12.25
C ILE A 106 4.58 -10.67 13.29
N GLN A 107 5.40 -9.70 12.88
CA GLN A 107 6.35 -9.02 13.77
C GLN A 107 5.66 -8.16 14.83
N ASP A 108 4.49 -7.63 14.55
CA ASP A 108 3.81 -6.70 15.46
C ASP A 108 2.83 -7.42 16.38
N ASN A 109 2.27 -8.54 15.96
CA ASN A 109 1.41 -9.38 16.79
C ASN A 109 1.08 -10.71 16.09
N PRO A 110 1.76 -11.79 16.38
CA PRO A 110 1.33 -13.09 15.88
C PRO A 110 -0.10 -13.31 16.38
N VAL A 111 -1.00 -13.68 15.49
CA VAL A 111 -2.39 -13.96 15.85
C VAL A 111 -2.40 -15.20 16.75
N GLN A 112 -2.34 -14.99 18.04
CA GLN A 112 -2.52 -16.03 19.05
C GLN A 112 -4.01 -16.18 19.39
N ILE A 113 -4.83 -16.43 18.38
CA ILE A 113 -6.20 -16.87 18.64
C ILE A 113 -6.12 -18.37 18.85
N LEU A 114 -5.95 -18.76 20.11
CA LEU A 114 -5.87 -20.15 20.51
C LEU A 114 -7.24 -20.85 20.55
N ASP A 115 -8.32 -20.07 20.56
CA ASP A 115 -9.70 -20.54 20.58
C ASP A 115 -10.55 -19.69 19.62
N ALA A 116 -11.16 -20.33 18.64
CA ALA A 116 -12.11 -19.69 17.74
C ALA A 116 -13.41 -19.22 18.43
N GLY A 117 -13.63 -19.60 19.69
CA GLY A 117 -14.72 -19.07 20.53
C GLY A 117 -16.11 -19.30 19.95
N GLY A 118 -16.34 -20.43 19.28
CA GLY A 118 -17.62 -20.74 18.62
C GLY A 118 -17.72 -20.28 17.17
N PHE A 119 -16.67 -19.72 16.59
CA PHE A 119 -16.56 -19.45 15.14
C PHE A 119 -16.15 -20.72 14.40
N ASP A 120 -16.62 -20.86 13.15
CA ASP A 120 -16.29 -22.03 12.30
C ASP A 120 -14.80 -22.10 11.99
N SER A 121 -14.12 -20.95 11.96
CA SER A 121 -12.68 -20.86 11.77
C SER A 121 -12.06 -19.66 12.47
N VAL A 122 -10.74 -19.66 12.61
CA VAL A 122 -9.97 -18.50 13.09
C VAL A 122 -10.17 -17.29 12.16
N ASN A 123 -10.25 -17.53 10.85
CA ASN A 123 -10.45 -16.48 9.87
C ASN A 123 -11.80 -15.78 10.02
N ASP A 124 -12.88 -16.52 10.33
CA ASP A 124 -14.19 -15.91 10.58
C ASP A 124 -14.14 -14.96 11.77
N ARG A 125 -13.41 -15.37 12.83
CA ARG A 125 -13.21 -14.50 14.00
C ARG A 125 -12.41 -13.25 13.65
N LEU A 126 -11.39 -13.36 12.81
CA LEU A 126 -10.59 -12.22 12.36
C LEU A 126 -11.39 -11.29 11.45
N ASP A 127 -12.21 -11.86 10.57
CA ASP A 127 -13.16 -11.11 9.74
C ASP A 127 -14.09 -10.26 10.61
N ASP A 128 -14.69 -10.86 11.66
CA ASP A 128 -15.60 -10.15 12.56
C ASP A 128 -14.91 -8.98 13.27
N LEU A 129 -13.64 -9.15 13.70
CA LEU A 129 -12.85 -8.06 14.28
C LEU A 129 -12.64 -6.90 13.30
N LEU A 130 -12.47 -7.19 12.01
CA LEU A 130 -12.40 -6.16 10.98
C LEU A 130 -13.76 -5.49 10.75
N PHE A 131 -14.82 -6.27 10.62
CA PHE A 131 -16.18 -5.74 10.41
C PHE A 131 -16.67 -4.88 11.59
N GLU A 132 -16.22 -5.14 12.81
CA GLU A 132 -16.50 -4.29 13.97
C GLU A 132 -15.85 -2.91 13.85
N GLN A 133 -14.66 -2.81 13.27
CA GLN A 133 -13.82 -1.61 13.36
C GLN A 133 -13.76 -0.79 12.06
N LEU A 134 -13.72 -1.48 10.91
CA LEU A 134 -13.48 -0.84 9.61
C LEU A 134 -14.56 0.19 9.21
N PRO A 135 -15.87 0.01 9.50
CA PRO A 135 -16.86 1.05 9.17
C PRO A 135 -16.51 2.40 9.78
N GLY A 136 -16.19 2.43 11.07
CA GLY A 136 -15.82 3.68 11.75
C GLY A 136 -14.48 4.26 11.28
N ILE A 137 -13.51 3.43 10.86
CA ILE A 137 -12.26 3.89 10.26
C ILE A 137 -12.54 4.45 8.86
N GLY A 138 -13.42 3.82 8.10
CA GLY A 138 -13.85 4.28 6.78
C GLY A 138 -14.55 5.64 6.83
N ASP A 139 -15.43 5.86 7.81
CA ASP A 139 -16.08 7.16 8.03
C ASP A 139 -15.05 8.26 8.30
N GLU A 140 -14.05 7.98 9.14
CA GLU A 140 -12.97 8.91 9.45
C GLU A 140 -12.06 9.18 8.24
N ALA A 141 -11.81 8.16 7.41
CA ALA A 141 -11.08 8.31 6.15
C ALA A 141 -11.87 9.17 5.14
N ALA A 142 -13.17 8.89 4.98
CA ALA A 142 -14.06 9.66 4.12
C ALA A 142 -14.14 11.14 4.52
N ALA A 143 -14.22 11.43 5.82
CA ALA A 143 -14.24 12.80 6.35
C ALA A 143 -12.97 13.61 6.01
N ARG A 144 -11.87 12.93 5.70
CA ARG A 144 -10.57 13.51 5.34
C ARG A 144 -10.27 13.43 3.83
N ASP A 145 -11.20 12.95 3.03
CA ASP A 145 -11.01 12.70 1.60
C ASP A 145 -9.82 11.75 1.31
N VAL A 146 -9.72 10.68 2.11
CA VAL A 146 -8.68 9.65 2.03
C VAL A 146 -9.34 8.28 1.82
N LEU A 147 -8.72 7.42 1.01
CA LEU A 147 -9.07 6.01 0.93
C LEU A 147 -8.20 5.21 1.92
N PHE A 148 -8.85 4.42 2.75
CA PHE A 148 -8.20 3.43 3.60
C PHE A 148 -8.08 2.11 2.82
N LEU A 149 -6.85 1.66 2.63
CA LEU A 149 -6.55 0.52 1.77
C LEU A 149 -6.09 -0.67 2.58
N LEU A 150 -6.72 -1.82 2.35
CA LEU A 150 -6.32 -3.10 2.90
C LEU A 150 -5.32 -3.75 1.94
N GLU A 151 -4.12 -4.04 2.42
CA GLU A 151 -3.08 -4.69 1.66
C GLU A 151 -2.91 -6.14 2.12
N PRO A 152 -3.23 -7.13 1.26
CA PRO A 152 -2.81 -8.51 1.49
C PRO A 152 -1.29 -8.62 1.39
N VAL A 153 -0.68 -9.26 2.37
CA VAL A 153 0.75 -9.53 2.36
C VAL A 153 1.01 -11.03 2.45
N ASN A 154 2.15 -11.47 1.94
CA ASN A 154 2.47 -12.90 1.83
C ASN A 154 2.49 -13.61 3.19
N LYS A 155 2.35 -14.95 3.15
CA LYS A 155 2.29 -15.84 4.34
C LYS A 155 3.50 -15.78 5.27
N TYR A 156 4.62 -15.24 4.82
CA TYR A 156 5.81 -15.06 5.66
C TYR A 156 5.75 -13.76 6.48
N GLU A 157 4.90 -12.83 6.08
CA GLU A 157 4.72 -11.53 6.73
C GLU A 157 3.38 -11.41 7.46
N SER A 158 2.35 -12.18 7.07
CA SER A 158 1.04 -12.21 7.73
C SER A 158 0.46 -13.62 7.81
N GLN A 159 -0.34 -13.86 8.85
CA GLN A 159 -1.11 -15.09 9.03
C GLN A 159 -2.57 -14.95 8.56
N TYR A 160 -2.96 -13.78 8.08
CA TYR A 160 -4.33 -13.47 7.68
C TYR A 160 -4.34 -12.49 6.52
N MET A 161 -5.31 -12.69 5.60
CA MET A 161 -5.46 -11.88 4.39
C MET A 161 -4.19 -11.94 3.53
N ASN A 162 -3.93 -13.09 2.91
CA ASN A 162 -2.73 -13.28 2.11
C ASN A 162 -2.99 -13.12 0.60
N SER A 163 -4.23 -13.31 0.13
CA SER A 163 -4.60 -13.16 -1.28
C SER A 163 -5.35 -11.86 -1.55
N ILE A 164 -5.27 -11.36 -2.80
CA ILE A 164 -6.08 -10.20 -3.20
C ILE A 164 -7.59 -10.54 -3.18
N ALA A 165 -7.94 -11.81 -3.32
CA ALA A 165 -9.32 -12.29 -3.19
C ALA A 165 -9.86 -12.09 -1.76
N ASP A 166 -9.03 -12.29 -0.72
CA ASP A 166 -9.41 -12.06 0.67
C ASP A 166 -9.74 -10.57 0.91
N ALA A 167 -8.85 -9.66 0.51
CA ALA A 167 -9.10 -8.23 0.65
C ALA A 167 -10.34 -7.80 -0.13
N ALA A 168 -10.49 -8.25 -1.38
CA ALA A 168 -11.64 -7.93 -2.21
C ALA A 168 -12.96 -8.47 -1.60
N ARG A 169 -12.93 -9.62 -0.94
CA ARG A 169 -14.06 -10.18 -0.19
C ARG A 169 -14.48 -9.26 0.95
N ILE A 170 -13.53 -8.81 1.77
CA ILE A 170 -13.78 -7.88 2.88
C ILE A 170 -14.34 -6.55 2.35
N VAL A 171 -13.67 -5.95 1.36
CA VAL A 171 -14.09 -4.66 0.76
C VAL A 171 -15.53 -4.75 0.22
N ARG A 172 -15.85 -5.79 -0.54
CA ARG A 172 -17.21 -5.98 -1.10
C ARG A 172 -18.26 -6.20 -0.01
N ARG A 173 -17.95 -6.98 1.04
CA ARG A 173 -18.87 -7.24 2.14
C ARG A 173 -19.13 -6.01 2.98
N LEU A 174 -18.11 -5.15 3.19
CA LEU A 174 -18.26 -3.87 3.87
C LEU A 174 -19.08 -2.89 3.05
N GLY A 175 -18.84 -2.80 1.75
CA GLY A 175 -19.51 -1.86 0.85
C GLY A 175 -19.24 -0.39 1.20
N HIS A 176 -18.15 -0.07 1.92
CA HIS A 176 -17.85 1.28 2.37
C HIS A 176 -17.07 2.05 1.30
N PRO A 177 -17.50 3.27 0.88
CA PRO A 177 -16.91 3.98 -0.26
C PRO A 177 -15.45 4.41 -0.04
N ALA A 178 -15.02 4.60 1.20
CA ALA A 178 -13.65 4.99 1.52
C ALA A 178 -12.74 3.81 1.88
N ILE A 179 -13.18 2.55 1.70
CA ILE A 179 -12.36 1.36 1.94
C ILE A 179 -12.19 0.59 0.63
N ALA A 180 -10.93 0.30 0.29
CA ALA A 180 -10.57 -0.43 -0.91
C ALA A 180 -9.39 -1.38 -0.63
N ALA A 181 -8.84 -1.99 -1.68
CA ALA A 181 -7.69 -2.89 -1.58
C ALA A 181 -6.49 -2.34 -2.34
N THR A 182 -5.30 -2.70 -1.86
CA THR A 182 -4.04 -2.61 -2.60
C THR A 182 -3.68 -3.98 -3.15
N ALA A 183 -3.27 -4.03 -4.41
CA ALA A 183 -2.67 -5.21 -5.01
C ALA A 183 -1.15 -5.03 -5.08
N ASP A 184 -0.39 -5.84 -4.37
CA ASP A 184 1.07 -5.81 -4.40
C ASP A 184 1.61 -7.02 -5.17
N PHE A 185 2.23 -6.77 -6.32
CA PHE A 185 2.81 -7.81 -7.18
C PHE A 185 3.88 -8.64 -6.46
N PHE A 186 4.65 -8.05 -5.55
CA PHE A 186 5.64 -8.79 -4.77
C PHE A 186 4.98 -9.83 -3.87
N HIS A 187 3.88 -9.48 -3.19
CA HIS A 187 3.15 -10.42 -2.35
C HIS A 187 2.36 -11.44 -3.17
N MET A 188 1.69 -10.97 -4.22
CA MET A 188 0.86 -11.81 -5.10
C MET A 188 1.64 -12.93 -5.79
N GLN A 189 2.91 -12.71 -6.18
CA GLN A 189 3.72 -13.77 -6.81
C GLN A 189 3.96 -14.97 -5.90
N MET A 190 3.83 -14.82 -4.58
CA MET A 190 4.00 -15.89 -3.60
C MET A 190 2.68 -16.56 -3.20
N GLU A 191 1.56 -15.88 -3.41
CA GLU A 191 0.24 -16.31 -2.92
C GLU A 191 -0.74 -16.66 -4.05
N GLU A 192 -0.57 -16.08 -5.25
CA GLU A 192 -1.50 -16.29 -6.36
C GLU A 192 -0.95 -17.29 -7.38
N LEU A 193 -1.77 -18.25 -7.80
CA LEU A 193 -1.39 -19.16 -8.89
C LEU A 193 -1.35 -18.44 -10.24
N HIS A 194 -2.26 -17.50 -10.46
CA HIS A 194 -2.41 -16.71 -11.67
C HIS A 194 -2.70 -15.26 -11.31
N THR A 195 -1.66 -14.42 -11.28
CA THR A 195 -1.75 -13.01 -10.86
C THR A 195 -2.73 -12.21 -11.73
N ASP A 196 -2.75 -12.44 -13.04
CA ASP A 196 -3.65 -11.78 -13.99
C ASP A 196 -5.12 -12.10 -13.72
N ALA A 197 -5.45 -13.36 -13.50
CA ALA A 197 -6.80 -13.80 -13.19
C ALA A 197 -7.26 -13.27 -11.82
N ALA A 198 -6.38 -13.27 -10.80
CA ALA A 198 -6.65 -12.74 -9.48
C ALA A 198 -6.91 -11.22 -9.53
N LEU A 199 -6.07 -10.47 -10.25
CA LEU A 199 -6.28 -9.03 -10.48
C LEU A 199 -7.60 -8.74 -11.18
N ALA A 200 -7.91 -9.44 -12.27
CA ALA A 200 -9.15 -9.26 -13.03
C ALA A 200 -10.39 -9.48 -12.15
N ALA A 201 -10.40 -10.52 -11.31
CA ALA A 201 -11.51 -10.85 -10.42
C ALA A 201 -11.67 -9.83 -9.26
N ALA A 202 -10.58 -9.28 -8.75
CA ALA A 202 -10.56 -8.35 -7.62
C ALA A 202 -10.66 -6.88 -8.04
N LEU A 203 -10.54 -6.55 -9.33
CA LEU A 203 -10.36 -5.19 -9.85
C LEU A 203 -11.38 -4.16 -9.34
N PRO A 204 -12.68 -4.46 -9.19
CA PRO A 204 -13.64 -3.50 -8.65
C PRO A 204 -13.30 -3.00 -7.23
N SER A 205 -12.52 -3.78 -6.48
CA SER A 205 -12.09 -3.45 -5.12
C SER A 205 -10.71 -2.77 -5.06
N ILE A 206 -9.90 -2.84 -6.12
CA ILE A 206 -8.52 -2.33 -6.14
C ILE A 206 -8.52 -0.84 -6.47
N ARG A 207 -7.78 -0.05 -5.68
CA ARG A 207 -7.53 1.38 -5.91
C ARG A 207 -6.06 1.76 -5.91
N HIS A 208 -5.19 0.82 -5.58
CA HIS A 208 -3.75 1.02 -5.50
C HIS A 208 -3.00 -0.24 -5.92
N VAL A 209 -1.85 -0.06 -6.54
CA VAL A 209 -0.99 -1.16 -6.98
C VAL A 209 0.43 -0.90 -6.54
N HIS A 210 1.03 -1.87 -5.84
CA HIS A 210 2.44 -1.89 -5.50
C HIS A 210 3.22 -2.79 -6.43
N VAL A 211 4.44 -2.37 -6.77
CA VAL A 211 5.37 -3.14 -7.60
C VAL A 211 6.77 -3.14 -6.99
N ALA A 212 7.34 -4.32 -6.90
CA ALA A 212 8.76 -4.56 -6.61
C ALA A 212 9.15 -5.93 -7.17
N GLU A 213 10.43 -6.10 -7.46
CA GLU A 213 10.96 -7.41 -7.87
C GLU A 213 10.88 -8.44 -6.73
N ASN A 214 11.00 -9.72 -7.08
CA ASN A 214 11.03 -10.82 -6.12
C ASN A 214 12.14 -10.71 -5.06
N THR A 215 13.15 -9.91 -5.31
CA THR A 215 14.24 -9.58 -4.36
C THR A 215 14.05 -8.24 -3.64
N ARG A 216 12.88 -7.61 -3.78
CA ARG A 216 12.52 -6.29 -3.23
C ARG A 216 13.40 -5.15 -3.74
N VAL A 217 14.05 -5.29 -4.90
CA VAL A 217 14.66 -4.19 -5.64
C VAL A 217 13.62 -3.55 -6.57
N GLU A 218 14.01 -2.48 -7.27
CA GLU A 218 13.15 -1.79 -8.25
C GLU A 218 12.76 -2.70 -9.43
N PRO A 219 11.57 -2.56 -10.04
CA PRO A 219 11.14 -3.34 -11.20
C PRO A 219 12.09 -3.23 -12.39
N GLY A 220 12.32 -4.36 -13.07
CA GLY A 220 13.06 -4.46 -14.32
C GLY A 220 14.27 -5.38 -14.32
N PRO A 221 15.13 -5.43 -13.26
CA PRO A 221 16.32 -6.29 -13.29
C PRO A 221 16.06 -7.72 -12.81
N GLY A 222 14.91 -8.02 -12.22
CA GLY A 222 14.61 -9.29 -11.56
C GLY A 222 13.90 -10.31 -12.45
N ALA A 223 13.20 -11.23 -11.81
CA ALA A 223 12.52 -12.36 -12.45
C ALA A 223 11.01 -12.15 -12.63
N MET A 224 10.46 -11.01 -12.20
CA MET A 224 9.03 -10.74 -12.28
C MET A 224 8.58 -10.48 -13.71
N ASP A 225 7.54 -11.18 -14.16
CA ASP A 225 6.82 -10.83 -15.37
C ASP A 225 5.55 -10.06 -15.04
N TYR A 226 5.60 -8.74 -15.14
CA TYR A 226 4.46 -7.86 -14.87
C TYR A 226 3.43 -7.81 -16.00
N ARG A 227 3.78 -8.27 -17.22
CA ARG A 227 2.95 -8.11 -18.44
C ARG A 227 1.54 -8.65 -18.27
N PRO A 228 1.31 -9.90 -17.83
CA PRO A 228 -0.06 -10.44 -17.71
C PRO A 228 -0.90 -9.61 -16.73
N GLY A 229 -0.32 -9.24 -15.58
CA GLY A 229 -1.02 -8.45 -14.57
C GLY A 229 -1.34 -7.02 -15.05
N PHE A 230 -0.41 -6.35 -15.74
CA PHE A 230 -0.64 -5.01 -16.31
C PHE A 230 -1.69 -5.05 -17.41
N GLN A 231 -1.70 -6.08 -18.24
CA GLN A 231 -2.76 -6.30 -19.24
C GLN A 231 -4.13 -6.49 -18.59
N ALA A 232 -4.22 -7.26 -17.51
CA ALA A 232 -5.47 -7.44 -16.75
C ALA A 232 -5.96 -6.14 -16.14
N LEU A 233 -5.08 -5.35 -15.50
CA LEU A 233 -5.41 -4.04 -14.97
C LEU A 233 -5.91 -3.08 -16.06
N LYS A 234 -5.19 -3.00 -17.18
CA LYS A 234 -5.53 -2.15 -18.33
C LYS A 234 -6.87 -2.56 -18.97
N ALA A 235 -7.06 -3.86 -19.22
CA ALA A 235 -8.30 -4.39 -19.80
C ALA A 235 -9.52 -4.11 -18.92
N GLY A 236 -9.35 -4.14 -17.61
CA GLY A 236 -10.39 -3.86 -16.63
C GLY A 236 -10.59 -2.38 -16.30
N GLY A 237 -9.85 -1.46 -16.94
CA GLY A 237 -10.04 -0.02 -16.76
C GLY A 237 -9.39 0.57 -15.51
N TYR A 238 -8.34 -0.05 -14.97
CA TYR A 238 -7.63 0.51 -13.82
C TYR A 238 -7.09 1.91 -14.15
N SER A 239 -7.36 2.85 -13.25
CA SER A 239 -6.94 4.25 -13.36
C SER A 239 -6.31 4.78 -12.07
N GLY A 240 -5.97 3.88 -11.14
CA GLY A 240 -5.31 4.24 -9.88
C GLY A 240 -3.81 4.45 -10.05
N LEU A 241 -3.13 4.59 -8.92
CA LEU A 241 -1.69 4.81 -8.83
C LEU A 241 -0.92 3.48 -8.86
N ILE A 242 0.27 3.47 -9.47
CA ILE A 242 1.25 2.41 -9.36
C ILE A 242 2.40 2.91 -8.48
N GLU A 243 2.65 2.26 -7.36
CA GLU A 243 3.69 2.62 -6.41
C GLU A 243 4.87 1.66 -6.49
N LEU A 244 6.06 2.21 -6.73
CA LEU A 244 7.31 1.48 -6.63
C LEU A 244 7.68 1.33 -5.14
N GLU A 245 7.42 0.13 -4.59
CA GLU A 245 7.63 -0.21 -3.18
C GLU A 245 8.83 -1.15 -2.99
N CYS A 246 10.00 -0.77 -3.48
CA CYS A 246 11.23 -1.52 -3.23
C CYS A 246 11.86 -1.15 -1.87
N ARG A 247 12.61 -2.09 -1.29
CA ARG A 247 13.42 -1.87 -0.07
C ARG A 247 14.86 -1.57 -0.37
N TYR A 248 15.35 -2.06 -1.49
CA TYR A 248 16.74 -1.97 -1.92
C TYR A 248 16.78 -1.49 -3.37
N LEU A 249 17.93 -1.05 -3.82
CA LEU A 249 18.21 -0.74 -5.21
C LEU A 249 19.28 -1.69 -5.75
N SER A 250 19.14 -2.13 -6.99
CA SER A 250 20.08 -3.02 -7.67
C SER A 250 21.39 -2.32 -8.05
N GLY A 251 21.43 -0.99 -7.94
CA GLY A 251 22.58 -0.15 -8.28
C GLY A 251 22.38 1.31 -7.86
N PRO A 252 23.21 2.24 -8.36
CA PRO A 252 23.08 3.66 -8.03
C PRO A 252 21.70 4.21 -8.43
N ALA A 253 21.02 4.89 -7.51
CA ALA A 253 19.66 5.40 -7.68
C ALA A 253 19.46 6.19 -8.99
N ALA A 254 20.39 7.10 -9.29
CA ALA A 254 20.35 7.91 -10.52
C ALA A 254 20.41 7.09 -11.82
N SER A 255 20.83 5.82 -11.74
CA SER A 255 20.86 4.92 -12.91
C SER A 255 19.67 3.99 -12.95
N VAL A 256 19.28 3.41 -11.82
CA VAL A 256 18.29 2.33 -11.79
C VAL A 256 16.86 2.86 -11.72
N LEU A 257 16.60 3.94 -10.97
CA LEU A 257 15.26 4.47 -10.80
C LEU A 257 14.64 5.05 -12.08
N PRO A 258 15.36 5.87 -12.91
CA PRO A 258 14.80 6.32 -14.18
C PRO A 258 14.49 5.16 -15.14
N ARG A 259 15.33 4.12 -15.16
CA ARG A 259 15.09 2.92 -15.99
C ARG A 259 13.85 2.16 -15.53
N SER A 260 13.66 2.03 -14.22
CA SER A 260 12.49 1.35 -13.65
C SER A 260 11.20 2.12 -13.94
N ALA A 261 11.19 3.46 -13.78
CA ALA A 261 10.04 4.29 -14.11
C ALA A 261 9.65 4.15 -15.59
N ASN A 262 10.63 4.21 -16.49
CA ASN A 262 10.40 4.02 -17.92
C ASN A 262 9.92 2.61 -18.26
N TYR A 263 10.51 1.58 -17.65
CA TYR A 263 10.12 0.18 -17.83
C TYR A 263 8.62 -0.05 -17.48
N LEU A 264 8.14 0.52 -16.36
CA LEU A 264 6.73 0.41 -15.97
C LEU A 264 5.80 1.10 -16.97
N ARG A 265 6.18 2.27 -17.49
CA ARG A 265 5.41 2.96 -18.55
C ARG A 265 5.34 2.16 -19.84
N GLU A 266 6.48 1.66 -20.32
CA GLU A 266 6.53 0.83 -21.51
C GLU A 266 5.69 -0.45 -21.39
N LEU A 267 5.67 -1.07 -20.21
CA LEU A 267 4.82 -2.23 -19.93
C LEU A 267 3.34 -1.90 -20.05
N TRP A 268 2.93 -0.72 -19.58
CA TRP A 268 1.55 -0.28 -19.67
C TRP A 268 1.12 0.05 -21.10
N GLU A 269 2.02 0.59 -21.91
CA GLU A 269 1.73 0.97 -23.29
C GLU A 269 1.54 -0.25 -24.21
N ARG A 270 2.24 -1.34 -23.95
CA ARG A 270 2.15 -2.62 -24.69
C ARG A 270 0.84 -3.34 -24.39
#